data_9064f9db7c203691eaaee238f41f5d88
#
_entry.id   9064f9db7c203691eaaee238f41f5d88
#
_cell.length_a   1.000
_cell.length_b   1.000
_cell.length_c   1.000
_cell.angle_alpha   90.00
_cell.angle_beta   90.00
_cell.angle_gamma   90.00
#
_symmetry.space_group_name_H-M   'P 1'
#
loop_
_entity.id
_entity.type
_entity.pdbx_description
1 polymer ?
#
loop_
_entity_poly.entity_id
_entity_poly.type
_entity_poly.pdbx_seq_one_letter_code
_entity_poly.pdbx_strand_id
1 'polypeptide(L)'
;MTTEELRRRELEDSRALWQTCFPNDSTEFLDLYFREKYDPSVNLIHYVDERPAAVMQLLPYRLRCFGQTVNVGYVSGLCTHPDFRGKGLAKLLLNKAHRRLYEQGAVFSLLIPGSDDLRRFYTKPSHGAYATISYRKEESWLPTGNAYPAYSISPIAPYDADVFVLHQQLDLRTDNALLFSFSDWQVAIATCQLEGGQALVARRKGKPAGIALAVKEFDGRVVLRDFLAKRPGAKGALIQFLSEYYDVPIIYDRAPCRSTQPEAQPYLMMRIVNMQKFVQLFYQPTLFSSFETQIKDDLSIPENNGTWIYTNNQVLHNPTITANALSPANFLTNYWPNLKISVRNLLDE
;
A
#
# COMPACT_ATOMS: atom_id res chain seq x y z
N MET A 1 -4.17 31.01 19.31
CA MET A 1 -4.66 30.09 18.27
C MET A 1 -5.33 28.92 18.98
N THR A 2 -6.58 28.65 18.67
CA THR A 2 -7.32 27.52 19.23
C THR A 2 -6.85 26.20 18.59
N THR A 3 -7.20 25.09 19.22
CA THR A 3 -6.87 23.75 18.63
C THR A 3 -7.51 23.57 17.25
N GLU A 4 -8.69 24.14 17.02
CA GLU A 4 -9.39 24.06 15.75
C GLU A 4 -8.73 24.92 14.66
N GLU A 5 -8.28 26.13 15.02
CA GLU A 5 -7.49 26.98 14.12
C GLU A 5 -6.17 26.33 13.71
N LEU A 6 -5.49 25.65 14.65
CA LEU A 6 -4.28 24.88 14.37
C LEU A 6 -4.54 23.74 13.37
N ARG A 7 -5.58 22.94 13.60
CA ARG A 7 -5.95 21.83 12.71
C ARG A 7 -6.30 22.30 11.31
N ARG A 8 -7.04 23.41 11.20
CA ARG A 8 -7.38 24.01 9.91
C ARG A 8 -6.12 24.50 9.18
N ARG A 9 -5.22 25.19 9.89
CA ARG A 9 -3.93 25.62 9.33
C ARG A 9 -3.11 24.44 8.85
N GLU A 10 -2.98 23.37 9.63
CA GLU A 10 -2.24 22.16 9.24
C GLU A 10 -2.85 21.48 8.01
N LEU A 11 -4.17 21.46 7.87
CA LEU A 11 -4.85 20.95 6.68
C LEU A 11 -4.50 21.78 5.44
N GLU A 12 -4.65 23.10 5.54
CA GLU A 12 -4.39 24.04 4.44
C GLU A 12 -2.93 24.01 4.02
N ASP A 13 -1.99 24.02 4.98
CA ASP A 13 -0.55 23.94 4.77
C ASP A 13 -0.13 22.60 4.15
N SER A 14 -0.72 21.49 4.64
CA SER A 14 -0.43 20.16 4.10
C SER A 14 -0.89 20.04 2.64
N ARG A 15 -2.10 20.55 2.34
CA ARG A 15 -2.63 20.56 0.98
C ARG A 15 -1.79 21.42 0.03
N ALA A 16 -1.44 22.63 0.45
CA ALA A 16 -0.62 23.55 -0.35
C ALA A 16 0.78 22.96 -0.63
N LEU A 17 1.37 22.30 0.37
CA LEU A 17 2.67 21.66 0.22
C LEU A 17 2.59 20.44 -0.71
N TRP A 18 1.52 19.65 -0.61
CA TRP A 18 1.27 18.55 -1.55
C TRP A 18 1.17 19.05 -2.98
N GLN A 19 0.33 20.04 -3.23
CA GLN A 19 0.16 20.62 -4.56
C GLN A 19 1.48 21.18 -5.16
N THR A 20 2.33 21.77 -4.29
CA THR A 20 3.66 22.23 -4.69
C THR A 20 4.60 21.09 -5.08
N CYS A 21 4.51 19.97 -4.39
CA CYS A 21 5.42 18.83 -4.56
C CYS A 21 4.95 17.84 -5.64
N PHE A 22 3.63 17.75 -5.85
CA PHE A 22 2.97 16.86 -6.82
C PHE A 22 2.10 17.69 -7.77
N PRO A 23 2.72 18.44 -8.68
CA PRO A 23 1.99 19.39 -9.55
C PRO A 23 1.10 18.72 -10.60
N ASN A 24 1.26 17.41 -10.80
CA ASN A 24 0.44 16.63 -11.74
C ASN A 24 -0.87 16.12 -11.11
N ASP A 25 -1.00 16.19 -9.79
CA ASP A 25 -2.24 15.80 -9.12
C ASP A 25 -3.32 16.85 -9.39
N SER A 26 -4.48 16.43 -9.86
CA SER A 26 -5.57 17.35 -10.18
C SER A 26 -6.18 17.96 -8.90
N THR A 27 -6.80 19.13 -9.05
CA THR A 27 -7.51 19.79 -7.92
C THR A 27 -8.62 18.90 -7.38
N GLU A 28 -9.33 18.20 -8.28
CA GLU A 28 -10.42 17.29 -7.93
C GLU A 28 -9.93 16.09 -7.13
N PHE A 29 -8.76 15.54 -7.50
CA PHE A 29 -8.10 14.48 -6.71
C PHE A 29 -7.72 14.99 -5.32
N LEU A 30 -7.09 16.17 -5.23
CA LEU A 30 -6.74 16.77 -3.95
C LEU A 30 -7.98 17.04 -3.08
N ASP A 31 -9.08 17.53 -3.67
CA ASP A 31 -10.34 17.74 -2.95
C ASP A 31 -10.88 16.43 -2.40
N LEU A 32 -10.87 15.37 -3.20
CA LEU A 32 -11.28 14.03 -2.76
C LEU A 32 -10.37 13.50 -1.66
N TYR A 33 -9.05 13.53 -1.87
CA TYR A 33 -8.07 12.99 -0.94
C TYR A 33 -8.14 13.69 0.41
N PHE A 34 -8.07 15.02 0.44
CA PHE A 34 -8.06 15.79 1.68
C PHE A 34 -9.43 15.80 2.40
N ARG A 35 -10.51 15.53 1.71
CA ARG A 35 -11.82 15.34 2.32
C ARG A 35 -11.99 13.95 2.93
N GLU A 36 -11.51 12.89 2.27
CA GLU A 36 -11.83 11.51 2.63
C GLU A 36 -10.69 10.78 3.37
N LYS A 37 -9.43 11.19 3.16
CA LYS A 37 -8.24 10.52 3.68
C LYS A 37 -7.48 11.33 4.71
N TYR A 38 -7.57 12.64 4.65
CA TYR A 38 -6.89 13.48 5.63
C TYR A 38 -7.52 13.33 7.00
N ASP A 39 -6.66 13.05 7.99
CA ASP A 39 -7.00 13.10 9.40
C ASP A 39 -5.83 13.76 10.15
N PRO A 40 -6.07 14.78 11.01
CA PRO A 40 -5.01 15.41 11.79
C PRO A 40 -4.19 14.41 12.62
N SER A 41 -4.79 13.30 13.07
CA SER A 41 -4.11 12.28 13.88
C SER A 41 -3.08 11.45 13.10
N VAL A 42 -3.20 11.39 11.75
CA VAL A 42 -2.27 10.67 10.88
C VAL A 42 -1.33 11.60 10.12
N ASN A 43 -1.60 12.93 10.16
CA ASN A 43 -0.78 13.92 9.50
C ASN A 43 0.52 14.19 10.30
N LEU A 44 1.62 14.27 9.60
CA LEU A 44 2.92 14.67 10.12
C LEU A 44 3.44 15.83 9.28
N ILE A 45 3.44 17.03 9.82
CA ILE A 45 3.96 18.24 9.18
C ILE A 45 5.14 18.80 9.98
N HIS A 46 6.12 19.33 9.27
CA HIS A 46 7.28 20.00 9.86
C HIS A 46 7.43 21.40 9.29
N TYR A 47 7.55 22.36 10.18
CA TYR A 47 7.74 23.78 9.86
C TYR A 47 9.20 24.19 10.07
N VAL A 48 9.69 25.07 9.22
CA VAL A 48 10.97 25.79 9.36
C VAL A 48 10.65 27.27 9.29
N ASP A 49 10.96 28.03 10.31
CA ASP A 49 10.64 29.45 10.41
C ASP A 49 9.16 29.73 10.07
N GLU A 50 8.26 28.98 10.69
CA GLU A 50 6.79 29.01 10.52
C GLU A 50 6.27 28.69 9.10
N ARG A 51 7.15 28.34 8.17
CA ARG A 51 6.78 27.90 6.82
C ARG A 51 6.65 26.37 6.77
N PRO A 52 5.60 25.80 6.17
CA PRO A 52 5.48 24.37 5.98
C PRO A 52 6.61 23.86 5.08
N ALA A 53 7.44 22.99 5.61
CA ALA A 53 8.68 22.56 4.96
C ALA A 53 8.66 21.10 4.49
N ALA A 54 7.99 20.22 5.23
CA ALA A 54 7.79 18.82 4.84
C ALA A 54 6.50 18.28 5.44
N VAL A 55 5.83 17.38 4.73
CA VAL A 55 4.61 16.72 5.16
C VAL A 55 4.59 15.25 4.75
N MET A 56 3.87 14.44 5.48
CA MET A 56 3.46 13.09 5.11
C MET A 56 2.19 12.71 5.86
N GLN A 57 1.47 11.73 5.35
CA GLN A 57 0.40 11.07 6.08
C GLN A 57 0.75 9.63 6.38
N LEU A 58 0.45 9.18 7.59
CA LEU A 58 0.69 7.83 8.05
C LEU A 58 -0.64 7.10 8.16
N LEU A 59 -1.14 6.62 7.03
CA LEU A 59 -2.46 6.02 6.93
C LEU A 59 -2.50 4.63 7.61
N PRO A 60 -3.46 4.39 8.53
CA PRO A 60 -3.59 3.10 9.18
C PRO A 60 -4.26 2.09 8.25
N TYR A 61 -3.64 0.93 8.07
CA TYR A 61 -4.22 -0.21 7.36
C TYR A 61 -4.06 -1.50 8.16
N ARG A 62 -4.70 -2.55 7.68
CA ARG A 62 -4.49 -3.91 8.13
C ARG A 62 -3.89 -4.71 6.98
N LEU A 63 -2.83 -5.44 7.27
CA LEU A 63 -2.20 -6.37 6.34
C LEU A 63 -2.51 -7.79 6.77
N ARG A 64 -3.15 -8.57 5.89
CA ARG A 64 -3.22 -10.01 6.03
C ARG A 64 -1.99 -10.62 5.39
N CYS A 65 -1.22 -11.39 6.14
CA CYS A 65 -0.10 -12.16 5.63
C CYS A 65 0.13 -13.42 6.48
N PHE A 66 0.43 -14.52 5.81
CA PHE A 66 0.68 -15.83 6.44
C PHE A 66 -0.40 -16.23 7.48
N GLY A 67 -1.66 -16.03 7.14
CA GLY A 67 -2.78 -16.34 8.03
C GLY A 67 -3.02 -15.37 9.19
N GLN A 68 -2.12 -14.41 9.42
CA GLN A 68 -2.25 -13.35 10.42
C GLN A 68 -2.83 -12.08 9.81
N THR A 69 -3.49 -11.28 10.65
CA THR A 69 -3.90 -9.91 10.27
C THR A 69 -3.29 -8.94 11.27
N VAL A 70 -2.46 -8.03 10.77
CA VAL A 70 -1.68 -7.11 11.60
C VAL A 70 -1.93 -5.67 11.21
N ASN A 71 -1.77 -4.76 12.18
CA ASN A 71 -1.81 -3.33 11.94
C ASN A 71 -0.50 -2.87 11.27
N VAL A 72 -0.64 -2.02 10.27
CA VAL A 72 0.46 -1.43 9.51
C VAL A 72 0.20 0.05 9.30
N GLY A 73 1.27 0.83 9.09
CA GLY A 73 1.18 2.22 8.65
C GLY A 73 1.65 2.35 7.21
N TYR A 74 0.86 2.98 6.38
CA TYR A 74 1.21 3.30 5.01
C TYR A 74 1.66 4.77 4.92
N VAL A 75 2.87 5.00 4.44
CA VAL A 75 3.44 6.34 4.20
C VAL A 75 2.89 6.87 2.89
N SER A 76 2.05 7.89 2.96
CA SER A 76 1.44 8.56 1.81
C SER A 76 1.87 10.02 1.74
N GLY A 77 2.09 10.54 0.53
CA GLY A 77 2.35 11.95 0.26
C GLY A 77 3.59 12.52 0.96
N LEU A 78 4.61 11.69 1.24
CA LEU A 78 5.85 12.20 1.83
C LEU A 78 6.55 13.14 0.86
N CYS A 79 6.55 14.41 1.19
CA CYS A 79 7.21 15.41 0.37
C CYS A 79 7.93 16.50 1.19
N THR A 80 8.87 17.18 0.54
CA THR A 80 9.61 18.31 1.10
C THR A 80 9.58 19.45 0.10
N HIS A 81 9.18 20.64 0.57
CA HIS A 81 9.17 21.85 -0.22
C HIS A 81 10.53 22.07 -0.91
N PRO A 82 10.59 22.46 -2.18
CA PRO A 82 11.85 22.64 -2.91
C PRO A 82 12.94 23.42 -2.16
N ASP A 83 12.60 24.54 -1.52
CA ASP A 83 13.52 25.40 -0.77
C ASP A 83 14.16 24.71 0.45
N PHE A 84 13.57 23.63 0.93
CA PHE A 84 14.01 22.93 2.14
C PHE A 84 14.58 21.53 1.84
N ARG A 85 14.69 21.14 0.57
CA ARG A 85 15.32 19.86 0.18
C ARG A 85 16.78 19.79 0.60
N GLY A 86 17.29 18.59 0.75
CA GLY A 86 18.68 18.35 1.17
C GLY A 86 18.95 18.54 2.68
N LYS A 87 17.98 19.04 3.47
CA LYS A 87 18.12 19.30 4.92
C LYS A 87 17.69 18.12 5.80
N GLY A 88 17.41 16.94 5.23
CA GLY A 88 17.06 15.73 5.98
C GLY A 88 15.62 15.69 6.54
N LEU A 89 14.71 16.56 6.10
CA LEU A 89 13.37 16.66 6.65
C LEU A 89 12.51 15.41 6.39
N ALA A 90 12.64 14.80 5.21
CA ALA A 90 11.96 13.52 4.92
C ALA A 90 12.40 12.42 5.89
N LYS A 91 13.71 12.31 6.18
CA LYS A 91 14.23 11.41 7.20
C LYS A 91 13.67 11.69 8.58
N LEU A 92 13.58 12.97 8.96
CA LEU A 92 13.00 13.38 10.25
C LEU A 92 11.55 12.90 10.38
N LEU A 93 10.72 13.10 9.33
CA LEU A 93 9.33 12.65 9.33
C LEU A 93 9.21 11.13 9.37
N LEU A 94 10.02 10.41 8.58
CA LEU A 94 10.05 8.94 8.61
C LEU A 94 10.39 8.42 10.02
N ASN A 95 11.40 8.99 10.69
CA ASN A 95 11.74 8.58 12.04
C ASN A 95 10.59 8.81 13.03
N LYS A 96 9.90 9.96 12.94
CA LYS A 96 8.69 10.24 13.75
C LYS A 96 7.57 9.24 13.44
N ALA A 97 7.34 8.92 12.17
CA ALA A 97 6.34 7.95 11.75
C ALA A 97 6.63 6.54 12.28
N HIS A 98 7.88 6.07 12.15
CA HIS A 98 8.28 4.76 12.66
C HIS A 98 8.13 4.65 14.17
N ARG A 99 8.53 5.70 14.91
CA ARG A 99 8.36 5.75 16.36
C ARG A 99 6.89 5.70 16.75
N ARG A 100 6.04 6.49 16.08
CA ARG A 100 4.59 6.47 16.31
C ARG A 100 3.99 5.08 16.05
N LEU A 101 4.37 4.43 14.95
CA LEU A 101 3.90 3.07 14.64
C LEU A 101 4.34 2.05 15.68
N TYR A 102 5.60 2.14 16.13
CA TYR A 102 6.12 1.27 17.20
C TYR A 102 5.29 1.41 18.48
N GLU A 103 5.06 2.63 18.93
CA GLU A 103 4.27 2.95 20.13
C GLU A 103 2.82 2.51 20.01
N GLN A 104 2.22 2.63 18.82
CA GLN A 104 0.87 2.10 18.52
C GLN A 104 0.85 0.58 18.36
N GLY A 105 2.00 -0.07 18.38
CA GLY A 105 2.12 -1.51 18.26
C GLY A 105 1.82 -2.06 16.86
N ALA A 106 1.97 -1.25 15.81
CA ALA A 106 1.97 -1.73 14.44
C ALA A 106 3.20 -2.63 14.19
N VAL A 107 3.09 -3.56 13.24
CA VAL A 107 4.19 -4.49 12.93
C VAL A 107 5.05 -3.96 11.80
N PHE A 108 4.43 -3.34 10.80
CA PHE A 108 5.12 -2.87 9.60
C PHE A 108 4.79 -1.43 9.26
N SER A 109 5.73 -0.78 8.57
CA SER A 109 5.50 0.41 7.76
C SER A 109 5.64 0.05 6.28
N LEU A 110 4.75 0.59 5.46
CA LEU A 110 4.64 0.33 4.03
C LEU A 110 4.77 1.63 3.25
N LEU A 111 5.29 1.56 2.04
CA LEU A 111 5.24 2.65 1.06
C LEU A 111 5.40 2.13 -0.37
N ILE A 112 4.93 2.91 -1.34
CA ILE A 112 5.21 2.71 -2.75
C ILE A 112 6.08 3.90 -3.20
N PRO A 113 7.31 3.66 -3.66
CA PRO A 113 8.18 4.75 -4.11
C PRO A 113 7.79 5.18 -5.53
N GLY A 114 7.60 6.47 -5.76
CA GLY A 114 7.26 7.03 -7.07
C GLY A 114 8.40 6.98 -8.11
N SER A 115 9.60 6.50 -7.75
CA SER A 115 10.71 6.31 -8.67
C SER A 115 11.77 5.36 -8.11
N ASP A 116 12.68 4.88 -8.99
CA ASP A 116 13.81 4.05 -8.56
C ASP A 116 14.83 4.83 -7.70
N ASP A 117 14.96 6.14 -7.89
CA ASP A 117 15.77 6.98 -7.02
C ASP A 117 15.20 7.04 -5.60
N LEU A 118 13.90 7.19 -5.48
CA LEU A 118 13.21 7.13 -4.19
C LEU A 118 13.31 5.72 -3.58
N ARG A 119 13.22 4.65 -4.38
CA ARG A 119 13.46 3.29 -3.91
C ARG A 119 14.85 3.16 -3.28
N ARG A 120 15.90 3.62 -3.97
CA ARG A 120 17.26 3.65 -3.44
C ARG A 120 17.40 4.54 -2.20
N PHE A 121 16.65 5.63 -2.15
CA PHE A 121 16.59 6.49 -0.97
C PHE A 121 16.05 5.73 0.26
N TYR A 122 14.89 5.09 0.15
CA TYR A 122 14.24 4.40 1.28
C TYR A 122 14.97 3.14 1.75
N THR A 123 15.78 2.50 0.91
CA THR A 123 16.57 1.32 1.29
C THR A 123 17.68 1.64 2.29
N LYS A 124 18.17 2.88 2.32
CA LYS A 124 19.28 3.27 3.21
C LYS A 124 18.86 3.18 4.68
N PRO A 125 19.72 2.65 5.59
CA PRO A 125 19.41 2.58 7.03
C PRO A 125 19.01 3.94 7.62
N SER A 126 19.68 5.01 7.20
CA SER A 126 19.38 6.39 7.64
C SER A 126 18.07 6.96 7.10
N HIS A 127 17.42 6.31 6.14
CA HIS A 127 16.20 6.77 5.47
C HIS A 127 15.06 5.77 5.58
N GLY A 128 15.09 4.92 6.59
CA GLY A 128 14.01 4.03 6.95
C GLY A 128 14.30 2.55 6.79
N ALA A 129 15.37 2.13 6.08
CA ALA A 129 15.74 0.72 5.88
C ALA A 129 14.57 -0.13 5.34
N TYR A 130 13.86 0.36 4.34
CA TYR A 130 12.81 -0.39 3.66
C TYR A 130 13.39 -1.40 2.68
N ALA A 131 12.75 -2.56 2.58
CA ALA A 131 13.03 -3.58 1.57
C ALA A 131 11.90 -3.63 0.53
N THR A 132 12.24 -3.80 -0.75
CA THR A 132 11.25 -4.16 -1.76
C THR A 132 10.79 -5.60 -1.53
N ILE A 133 9.50 -5.79 -1.29
CA ILE A 133 8.94 -7.09 -0.93
C ILE A 133 7.80 -7.54 -1.85
N SER A 134 7.31 -6.67 -2.70
CA SER A 134 6.27 -6.98 -3.67
C SER A 134 6.68 -6.49 -5.07
N TYR A 135 6.31 -7.26 -6.07
CA TYR A 135 6.59 -7.01 -7.46
C TYR A 135 5.30 -7.15 -8.27
N ARG A 136 5.22 -6.41 -9.37
CA ARG A 136 4.12 -6.51 -10.34
C ARG A 136 4.68 -6.79 -11.72
N LYS A 137 3.89 -7.44 -12.56
CA LYS A 137 4.13 -7.54 -13.99
C LYS A 137 2.87 -7.15 -14.73
N GLU A 138 3.04 -6.65 -15.93
CA GLU A 138 1.92 -6.40 -16.82
C GLU A 138 1.40 -7.74 -17.38
N GLU A 139 0.10 -7.93 -17.33
CA GLU A 139 -0.62 -9.04 -17.95
C GLU A 139 -1.64 -8.45 -18.93
N SER A 140 -1.84 -9.11 -20.05
CA SER A 140 -2.82 -8.71 -21.06
C SER A 140 -4.02 -9.66 -21.06
N TRP A 141 -5.20 -9.09 -21.18
CA TRP A 141 -6.47 -9.80 -21.28
C TRP A 141 -7.11 -9.50 -22.62
N LEU A 142 -7.36 -10.57 -23.41
CA LEU A 142 -8.08 -10.47 -24.69
C LEU A 142 -9.53 -10.87 -24.46
N PRO A 143 -10.50 -10.13 -25.05
CA PRO A 143 -11.87 -10.59 -25.09
C PRO A 143 -11.94 -11.89 -25.90
N THR A 144 -12.71 -12.84 -25.41
CA THR A 144 -12.83 -14.15 -26.08
C THR A 144 -13.84 -14.15 -27.23
N GLY A 145 -14.57 -13.06 -27.43
CA GLY A 145 -15.71 -12.99 -28.37
C GLY A 145 -16.92 -13.81 -27.92
N ASN A 146 -16.83 -14.47 -26.76
CA ASN A 146 -17.93 -15.29 -26.24
C ASN A 146 -19.01 -14.41 -25.60
N ALA A 147 -20.26 -14.75 -25.79
CA ALA A 147 -21.35 -14.18 -25.02
C ALA A 147 -21.34 -14.74 -23.57
N TYR A 148 -21.57 -13.86 -22.62
CA TYR A 148 -21.69 -14.21 -21.19
C TYR A 148 -23.10 -13.93 -20.64
N PRO A 149 -24.17 -14.57 -21.19
CA PRO A 149 -25.58 -14.23 -20.88
C PRO A 149 -25.95 -14.46 -19.42
N ALA A 150 -25.15 -15.20 -18.68
CA ALA A 150 -25.37 -15.43 -17.26
C ALA A 150 -24.96 -14.25 -16.37
N TYR A 151 -24.31 -13.24 -16.93
CA TYR A 151 -23.79 -12.07 -16.21
C TYR A 151 -24.40 -10.78 -16.76
N SER A 152 -24.81 -9.91 -15.86
CA SER A 152 -25.10 -8.51 -16.15
C SER A 152 -23.96 -7.63 -15.64
N ILE A 153 -23.54 -6.66 -16.44
CA ILE A 153 -22.50 -5.68 -16.06
C ILE A 153 -23.18 -4.34 -15.81
N SER A 154 -22.83 -3.69 -14.72
CA SER A 154 -23.32 -2.35 -14.39
C SER A 154 -22.25 -1.55 -13.62
N PRO A 155 -22.33 -0.22 -13.62
CA PRO A 155 -21.52 0.61 -12.71
C PRO A 155 -21.76 0.21 -11.24
N ILE A 156 -20.72 0.34 -10.44
CA ILE A 156 -20.81 0.17 -8.98
C ILE A 156 -21.42 1.44 -8.40
N ALA A 157 -22.51 1.28 -7.65
CA ALA A 157 -23.07 2.40 -6.91
C ALA A 157 -22.16 2.79 -5.71
N PRO A 158 -22.06 4.09 -5.33
CA PRO A 158 -21.16 4.56 -4.28
C PRO A 158 -21.31 3.85 -2.93
N TYR A 159 -22.49 3.32 -2.63
CA TYR A 159 -22.82 2.66 -1.37
C TYR A 159 -23.22 1.18 -1.53
N ASP A 160 -22.72 0.51 -2.58
CA ASP A 160 -23.06 -0.90 -2.83
C ASP A 160 -22.30 -1.81 -1.85
N ALA A 161 -22.89 -2.02 -0.68
CA ALA A 161 -22.29 -2.83 0.38
C ALA A 161 -22.06 -4.29 -0.06
N ASP A 162 -22.92 -4.85 -0.95
CA ASP A 162 -22.77 -6.22 -1.43
C ASP A 162 -21.50 -6.38 -2.29
N VAL A 163 -21.15 -5.36 -3.06
CA VAL A 163 -19.93 -5.35 -3.86
C VAL A 163 -18.69 -5.24 -2.95
N PHE A 164 -18.75 -4.40 -1.91
CA PHE A 164 -17.66 -4.33 -0.92
C PHE A 164 -17.47 -5.66 -0.17
N VAL A 165 -18.56 -6.32 0.22
CA VAL A 165 -18.49 -7.66 0.84
C VAL A 165 -17.84 -8.66 -0.12
N LEU A 166 -18.16 -8.60 -1.42
CA LEU A 166 -17.46 -9.40 -2.42
C LEU A 166 -15.95 -9.10 -2.47
N HIS A 167 -15.58 -7.82 -2.51
CA HIS A 167 -14.19 -7.37 -2.51
C HIS A 167 -13.44 -7.95 -1.31
N GLN A 168 -13.93 -7.73 -0.09
CA GLN A 168 -13.35 -8.28 1.13
C GLN A 168 -13.23 -9.82 1.09
N GLN A 169 -14.26 -10.53 0.64
CA GLN A 169 -14.22 -12.00 0.56
C GLN A 169 -13.13 -12.50 -0.40
N LEU A 170 -12.83 -11.76 -1.46
CA LEU A 170 -11.81 -12.13 -2.44
C LEU A 170 -10.41 -11.77 -1.93
N ASP A 171 -10.25 -10.65 -1.26
CA ASP A 171 -9.00 -10.29 -0.60
C ASP A 171 -8.63 -11.29 0.52
N LEU A 172 -9.61 -11.72 1.31
CA LEU A 172 -9.40 -12.73 2.35
C LEU A 172 -9.02 -14.12 1.81
N ARG A 173 -9.26 -14.40 0.53
CA ARG A 173 -8.79 -15.62 -0.15
C ARG A 173 -7.36 -15.50 -0.69
N THR A 174 -6.84 -14.28 -0.73
CA THR A 174 -5.46 -14.03 -1.11
C THR A 174 -4.57 -14.25 0.10
N ASP A 175 -3.48 -14.98 -0.04
CA ASP A 175 -2.59 -15.30 1.09
C ASP A 175 -1.99 -14.05 1.75
N ASN A 176 -1.76 -13.01 0.95
CA ASN A 176 -1.21 -11.74 1.42
C ASN A 176 -1.94 -10.58 0.76
N ALA A 177 -2.64 -9.75 1.54
CA ALA A 177 -3.40 -8.62 1.03
C ALA A 177 -3.44 -7.45 2.02
N LEU A 178 -3.33 -6.23 1.51
CA LEU A 178 -3.69 -5.03 2.25
C LEU A 178 -5.22 -4.92 2.24
N LEU A 179 -5.81 -4.84 3.43
CA LEU A 179 -7.25 -4.85 3.60
C LEU A 179 -7.80 -3.43 3.63
N PHE A 180 -8.72 -3.13 2.73
CA PHE A 180 -9.42 -1.85 2.68
C PHE A 180 -10.57 -1.81 3.68
N SER A 181 -10.79 -0.63 4.26
CA SER A 181 -12.07 -0.29 4.88
C SER A 181 -13.11 0.02 3.80
N PHE A 182 -14.37 0.16 4.20
CA PHE A 182 -15.41 0.59 3.25
C PHE A 182 -15.14 2.00 2.69
N SER A 183 -14.65 2.91 3.54
CA SER A 183 -14.24 4.25 3.10
C SER A 183 -13.10 4.20 2.09
N ASP A 184 -12.06 3.37 2.32
CA ASP A 184 -10.97 3.21 1.35
C ASP A 184 -11.48 2.74 -0.02
N TRP A 185 -12.41 1.78 0.01
CA TRP A 185 -13.05 1.27 -1.20
C TRP A 185 -13.85 2.33 -1.96
N GLN A 186 -14.60 3.16 -1.23
CA GLN A 186 -15.35 4.27 -1.82
C GLN A 186 -14.42 5.29 -2.48
N VAL A 187 -13.30 5.62 -1.83
CA VAL A 187 -12.29 6.52 -2.39
C VAL A 187 -11.65 5.93 -3.64
N ALA A 188 -11.33 4.63 -3.65
CA ALA A 188 -10.79 3.95 -4.83
C ALA A 188 -11.75 4.02 -6.04
N ILE A 189 -13.05 3.81 -5.81
CA ILE A 189 -14.08 3.96 -6.85
C ILE A 189 -14.14 5.42 -7.33
N ALA A 190 -14.18 6.38 -6.41
CA ALA A 190 -14.28 7.80 -6.75
C ALA A 190 -13.05 8.28 -7.52
N THR A 191 -11.83 7.85 -7.14
CA THR A 191 -10.59 8.16 -7.87
C THR A 191 -10.65 7.60 -9.30
N CYS A 192 -11.03 6.33 -9.46
CA CYS A 192 -11.19 5.73 -10.77
C CYS A 192 -12.16 6.53 -11.66
N GLN A 193 -13.28 7.01 -11.10
CA GLN A 193 -14.26 7.82 -11.82
C GLN A 193 -13.73 9.23 -12.15
N LEU A 194 -12.97 9.86 -11.25
CA LEU A 194 -12.30 11.15 -11.51
C LEU A 194 -11.29 11.07 -12.66
N GLU A 195 -10.59 9.94 -12.80
CA GLU A 195 -9.70 9.65 -13.92
C GLU A 195 -10.46 9.34 -15.23
N GLY A 196 -11.80 9.47 -15.26
CA GLY A 196 -12.64 9.11 -16.40
C GLY A 196 -12.80 7.61 -16.60
N GLY A 197 -12.46 6.83 -15.59
CA GLY A 197 -12.50 5.38 -15.64
C GLY A 197 -13.88 4.78 -15.34
N GLN A 198 -13.93 3.45 -15.40
CA GLN A 198 -15.12 2.65 -15.17
C GLN A 198 -14.98 1.79 -13.93
N ALA A 199 -15.85 1.98 -12.95
CA ALA A 199 -15.98 1.10 -11.78
C ALA A 199 -17.17 0.16 -12.01
N LEU A 200 -16.93 -1.13 -12.28
CA LEU A 200 -17.92 -2.08 -12.78
C LEU A 200 -18.09 -3.29 -11.86
N VAL A 201 -19.30 -3.77 -11.76
CA VAL A 201 -19.66 -5.06 -11.15
C VAL A 201 -20.29 -6.01 -12.15
N ALA A 202 -19.79 -7.23 -12.20
CA ALA A 202 -20.46 -8.35 -12.85
C ALA A 202 -21.37 -9.05 -11.85
N ARG A 203 -22.66 -9.14 -12.15
CA ARG A 203 -23.65 -9.84 -11.32
C ARG A 203 -24.13 -11.12 -12.00
N ARG A 204 -24.29 -12.19 -11.22
CA ARG A 204 -24.90 -13.43 -11.68
C ARG A 204 -26.12 -13.75 -10.82
N LYS A 205 -27.30 -13.88 -11.43
CA LYS A 205 -28.58 -14.03 -10.71
C LYS A 205 -28.73 -12.94 -9.61
N GLY A 206 -28.45 -11.69 -9.98
CA GLY A 206 -28.53 -10.52 -9.09
C GLY A 206 -27.41 -10.38 -8.06
N LYS A 207 -26.56 -11.39 -7.82
CA LYS A 207 -25.48 -11.35 -6.81
C LYS A 207 -24.15 -10.94 -7.41
N PRO A 208 -23.33 -10.11 -6.73
CA PRO A 208 -22.00 -9.75 -7.18
C PRO A 208 -21.10 -10.98 -7.38
N ALA A 209 -20.40 -11.03 -8.50
CA ALA A 209 -19.58 -12.16 -8.92
C ALA A 209 -18.17 -11.75 -9.40
N GLY A 210 -17.99 -10.48 -9.78
CA GLY A 210 -16.71 -9.91 -10.17
C GLY A 210 -16.76 -8.39 -10.15
N ILE A 211 -15.57 -7.77 -10.06
CA ILE A 211 -15.36 -6.33 -9.95
C ILE A 211 -14.23 -5.95 -10.89
N ALA A 212 -14.32 -4.79 -11.54
CA ALA A 212 -13.25 -4.17 -12.29
C ALA A 212 -13.26 -2.65 -12.07
N LEU A 213 -12.12 -2.09 -11.71
CA LEU A 213 -11.84 -0.66 -11.81
C LEU A 213 -10.88 -0.49 -12.98
N ALA A 214 -11.27 0.22 -14.04
CA ALA A 214 -10.50 0.34 -15.27
C ALA A 214 -10.39 1.80 -15.69
N VAL A 215 -9.19 2.21 -16.07
CA VAL A 215 -8.89 3.58 -16.52
C VAL A 215 -8.23 3.51 -17.89
N LYS A 216 -8.56 4.45 -18.77
CA LYS A 216 -7.83 4.65 -20.03
C LYS A 216 -6.70 5.62 -19.79
N GLU A 217 -5.45 5.14 -19.90
CA GLU A 217 -4.25 5.94 -19.74
C GLU A 217 -4.01 6.86 -20.98
N PHE A 218 -3.11 7.84 -20.83
CA PHE A 218 -2.81 8.83 -21.88
C PHE A 218 -2.28 8.22 -23.17
N ASP A 219 -1.66 7.05 -23.12
CA ASP A 219 -1.18 6.30 -24.28
C ASP A 219 -2.28 5.50 -24.99
N GLY A 220 -3.53 5.61 -24.51
CA GLY A 220 -4.70 4.95 -25.05
C GLY A 220 -4.94 3.53 -24.54
N ARG A 221 -4.03 2.97 -23.73
CA ARG A 221 -4.22 1.64 -23.11
C ARG A 221 -5.29 1.71 -22.03
N VAL A 222 -6.07 0.65 -21.89
CA VAL A 222 -7.01 0.48 -20.78
C VAL A 222 -6.38 -0.42 -19.75
N VAL A 223 -6.18 0.11 -18.55
CA VAL A 223 -5.49 -0.56 -17.44
C VAL A 223 -6.45 -0.80 -16.28
N LEU A 224 -6.43 -2.02 -15.76
CA LEU A 224 -7.18 -2.40 -14.58
C LEU A 224 -6.43 -1.93 -13.33
N ARG A 225 -7.08 -1.07 -12.55
CA ARG A 225 -6.62 -0.65 -11.22
C ARG A 225 -6.98 -1.70 -10.17
N ASP A 226 -8.14 -2.36 -10.32
CA ASP A 226 -8.55 -3.52 -9.52
C ASP A 226 -9.34 -4.50 -10.39
N PHE A 227 -9.10 -5.80 -10.21
CA PHE A 227 -9.74 -6.84 -11.01
C PHE A 227 -9.90 -8.13 -10.22
N LEU A 228 -11.10 -8.38 -9.75
CA LEU A 228 -11.44 -9.50 -8.88
C LEU A 228 -12.66 -10.25 -9.39
N ALA A 229 -12.64 -11.58 -9.30
CA ALA A 229 -13.83 -12.35 -9.59
C ALA A 229 -13.85 -13.71 -8.88
N LYS A 230 -15.06 -14.15 -8.53
CA LYS A 230 -15.28 -15.49 -7.97
C LYS A 230 -15.07 -16.62 -8.99
N ARG A 231 -15.23 -16.33 -10.29
CA ARG A 231 -15.22 -17.32 -11.36
C ARG A 231 -14.66 -16.74 -12.66
N PRO A 232 -14.00 -17.58 -13.50
CA PRO A 232 -13.47 -17.12 -14.79
C PRO A 232 -14.51 -16.44 -15.70
N GLY A 233 -15.78 -16.92 -15.73
CA GLY A 233 -16.82 -16.30 -16.54
C GLY A 233 -17.18 -14.87 -16.14
N ALA A 234 -17.06 -14.49 -14.87
CA ALA A 234 -17.23 -13.10 -14.44
C ALA A 234 -16.08 -12.22 -14.93
N LYS A 235 -14.83 -12.74 -14.90
CA LYS A 235 -13.66 -12.07 -15.49
C LYS A 235 -13.88 -11.84 -17.00
N GLY A 236 -14.22 -12.91 -17.73
CA GLY A 236 -14.47 -12.82 -19.17
C GLY A 236 -15.55 -11.80 -19.53
N ALA A 237 -16.66 -11.78 -18.77
CA ALA A 237 -17.74 -10.81 -18.99
C ALA A 237 -17.28 -9.35 -18.78
N LEU A 238 -16.48 -9.08 -17.75
CA LEU A 238 -15.91 -7.74 -17.49
C LEU A 238 -14.92 -7.33 -18.59
N ILE A 239 -14.02 -8.23 -19.00
CA ILE A 239 -13.06 -7.95 -20.08
C ILE A 239 -13.77 -7.69 -21.41
N GLN A 240 -14.78 -8.50 -21.75
CA GLN A 240 -15.56 -8.29 -22.96
C GLN A 240 -16.26 -6.93 -22.95
N PHE A 241 -16.93 -6.59 -21.84
CA PHE A 241 -17.60 -5.29 -21.69
C PHE A 241 -16.62 -4.11 -21.81
N LEU A 242 -15.48 -4.16 -21.12
CA LEU A 242 -14.47 -3.09 -21.15
C LEU A 242 -13.85 -2.92 -22.54
N SER A 243 -13.59 -4.03 -23.25
CA SER A 243 -13.07 -4.00 -24.61
C SER A 243 -14.08 -3.33 -25.57
N GLU A 244 -15.35 -3.67 -25.47
CA GLU A 244 -16.43 -3.06 -26.28
C GLU A 244 -16.64 -1.57 -25.91
N TYR A 245 -16.66 -1.26 -24.60
CA TYR A 245 -16.90 0.10 -24.10
C TYR A 245 -15.81 1.10 -24.56
N TYR A 246 -14.53 0.69 -24.47
CA TYR A 246 -13.40 1.54 -24.83
C TYR A 246 -12.93 1.38 -26.28
N ASP A 247 -13.54 0.46 -27.02
CA ASP A 247 -13.14 0.10 -28.40
C ASP A 247 -11.64 -0.26 -28.48
N VAL A 248 -11.21 -1.21 -27.62
CA VAL A 248 -9.82 -1.67 -27.57
C VAL A 248 -9.73 -3.20 -27.60
N PRO A 249 -8.77 -3.78 -28.32
CA PRO A 249 -8.62 -5.23 -28.43
C PRO A 249 -7.99 -5.88 -27.19
N ILE A 250 -7.31 -5.11 -26.35
CA ILE A 250 -6.53 -5.62 -25.20
C ILE A 250 -6.80 -4.76 -23.99
N ILE A 251 -7.03 -5.42 -22.85
CA ILE A 251 -7.09 -4.81 -21.52
C ILE A 251 -5.85 -5.25 -20.74
N TYR A 252 -5.20 -4.32 -20.08
CA TYR A 252 -3.99 -4.58 -19.29
C TYR A 252 -4.28 -4.63 -17.80
N ASP A 253 -3.54 -5.48 -17.08
CA ASP A 253 -3.58 -5.60 -15.61
C ASP A 253 -2.15 -5.58 -15.08
N ARG A 254 -1.93 -4.92 -13.93
CA ARG A 254 -0.65 -4.93 -13.23
C ARG A 254 -0.71 -5.95 -12.09
N ALA A 255 -0.59 -7.22 -12.43
CA ALA A 255 -0.77 -8.32 -11.51
C ALA A 255 0.43 -8.52 -10.55
N PRO A 256 0.18 -8.83 -9.26
CA PRO A 256 1.25 -9.21 -8.34
C PRO A 256 2.02 -10.43 -8.84
N CYS A 257 3.35 -10.39 -8.79
CA CYS A 257 4.22 -11.47 -9.27
C CYS A 257 5.38 -11.75 -8.31
N ARG A 258 6.17 -12.81 -8.58
CA ARG A 258 7.44 -13.08 -7.87
C ARG A 258 8.55 -12.25 -8.49
N SER A 259 9.54 -11.84 -7.68
CA SER A 259 10.73 -11.11 -8.15
C SER A 259 11.52 -11.85 -9.24
N THR A 260 11.45 -13.17 -9.26
CA THR A 260 12.15 -14.05 -10.23
C THR A 260 11.41 -14.19 -11.56
N GLN A 261 10.22 -13.65 -11.71
CA GLN A 261 9.49 -13.72 -12.97
C GLN A 261 10.06 -12.73 -13.98
N PRO A 262 10.09 -13.09 -15.27
CA PRO A 262 10.43 -12.11 -16.32
C PRO A 262 9.54 -10.87 -16.22
N GLU A 263 10.11 -9.69 -16.49
CA GLU A 263 9.42 -8.40 -16.48
C GLU A 263 8.84 -7.97 -15.11
N ALA A 264 9.24 -8.64 -14.02
CA ALA A 264 8.84 -8.26 -12.67
C ALA A 264 9.37 -6.86 -12.34
N GLN A 265 8.45 -5.93 -12.10
CA GLN A 265 8.77 -4.57 -11.67
C GLN A 265 8.64 -4.46 -10.15
N PRO A 266 9.63 -3.89 -9.46
CA PRO A 266 9.53 -3.64 -8.03
C PRO A 266 8.37 -2.69 -7.74
N TYR A 267 7.58 -2.99 -6.70
CA TYR A 267 6.40 -2.19 -6.38
C TYR A 267 6.40 -1.71 -4.93
N LEU A 268 5.90 -2.52 -4.00
CA LEU A 268 5.75 -2.15 -2.60
C LEU A 268 7.05 -2.35 -1.82
N MET A 269 7.38 -1.40 -0.97
CA MET A 269 8.43 -1.51 0.03
C MET A 269 7.84 -1.63 1.43
N MET A 270 8.52 -2.38 2.29
CA MET A 270 8.11 -2.64 3.67
C MET A 270 9.31 -2.61 4.61
N ARG A 271 9.07 -2.16 5.85
CA ARG A 271 10.01 -2.36 6.96
C ARG A 271 9.29 -2.91 8.19
N ILE A 272 10.00 -3.65 9.02
CA ILE A 272 9.53 -4.02 10.36
C ILE A 272 9.72 -2.81 11.28
N VAL A 273 8.65 -2.42 11.97
CA VAL A 273 8.69 -1.37 13.00
C VAL A 273 8.65 -1.94 14.41
N ASN A 274 8.18 -3.18 14.58
CA ASN A 274 8.15 -3.85 15.88
C ASN A 274 8.63 -5.30 15.76
N MET A 275 9.92 -5.51 16.02
CA MET A 275 10.55 -6.81 15.87
C MET A 275 10.01 -7.84 16.88
N GLN A 276 9.70 -7.44 18.10
CA GLN A 276 9.10 -8.31 19.10
C GLN A 276 7.77 -8.91 18.61
N LYS A 277 6.86 -8.05 18.13
CA LYS A 277 5.59 -8.50 17.57
C LYS A 277 5.77 -9.32 16.30
N PHE A 278 6.71 -8.94 15.44
CA PHE A 278 7.03 -9.71 14.26
C PHE A 278 7.39 -11.16 14.62
N VAL A 279 8.36 -11.34 15.50
CA VAL A 279 8.79 -12.69 15.92
C VAL A 279 7.65 -13.45 16.57
N GLN A 280 6.87 -12.80 17.44
CA GLN A 280 5.74 -13.41 18.15
C GLN A 280 4.65 -13.92 17.21
N LEU A 281 4.34 -13.19 16.13
CA LEU A 281 3.21 -13.48 15.24
C LEU A 281 3.56 -14.38 14.06
N PHE A 282 4.76 -14.23 13.51
CA PHE A 282 5.14 -14.88 12.25
C PHE A 282 6.08 -16.04 12.41
N TYR A 283 6.70 -16.18 13.56
CA TYR A 283 7.43 -17.38 13.86
C TYR A 283 6.48 -18.47 14.37
N GLN A 284 6.31 -19.53 13.58
CA GLN A 284 5.49 -20.69 13.97
C GLN A 284 6.39 -21.88 14.32
N PRO A 285 6.26 -22.45 15.53
CA PRO A 285 7.11 -23.55 15.99
C PRO A 285 6.96 -24.86 15.22
N THR A 286 5.98 -24.95 14.33
CA THR A 286 5.71 -26.16 13.53
C THR A 286 6.79 -26.48 12.49
N LEU A 287 7.66 -25.52 12.17
CA LEU A 287 8.73 -25.71 11.17
C LEU A 287 10.13 -25.76 11.78
N PHE A 288 10.34 -25.18 12.97
CA PHE A 288 11.66 -25.13 13.64
C PHE A 288 11.47 -25.11 15.15
N SER A 289 12.33 -25.82 15.87
CA SER A 289 12.31 -25.87 17.35
C SER A 289 12.74 -24.54 18.00
N SER A 290 13.48 -23.70 17.30
CA SER A 290 13.92 -22.38 17.74
C SER A 290 14.24 -21.50 16.54
N PHE A 291 14.11 -20.19 16.73
CA PHE A 291 14.50 -19.17 15.76
C PHE A 291 15.47 -18.19 16.45
N GLU A 292 16.52 -17.83 15.76
CA GLU A 292 17.43 -16.80 16.19
C GLU A 292 17.76 -15.88 15.02
N THR A 293 17.73 -14.58 15.26
CA THR A 293 18.21 -13.56 14.31
C THR A 293 18.80 -12.37 15.07
N GLN A 294 19.60 -11.61 14.36
CA GLN A 294 20.22 -10.39 14.90
C GLN A 294 19.96 -9.21 13.99
N ILE A 295 19.47 -8.13 14.56
CA ILE A 295 19.18 -6.88 13.86
C ILE A 295 20.16 -5.79 14.33
N LYS A 296 20.69 -5.02 13.39
CA LYS A 296 21.51 -3.84 13.63
C LYS A 296 21.09 -2.67 12.74
N ASP A 297 21.60 -1.50 13.07
CA ASP A 297 21.42 -0.29 12.26
C ASP A 297 19.97 0.19 12.10
N ASP A 298 19.06 -0.24 12.99
CA ASP A 298 17.73 0.39 13.09
C ASP A 298 17.88 1.72 13.85
N LEU A 299 18.07 2.79 13.08
CA LEU A 299 18.29 4.13 13.63
C LEU A 299 16.99 4.80 14.08
N SER A 300 15.85 4.37 13.54
CA SER A 300 14.54 4.92 13.88
C SER A 300 13.96 4.29 15.16
N ILE A 301 14.26 3.01 15.38
CA ILE A 301 13.75 2.20 16.50
C ILE A 301 14.89 1.36 17.06
N PRO A 302 15.76 1.96 17.90
CA PRO A 302 16.89 1.26 18.49
C PRO A 302 16.51 -0.01 19.26
N GLU A 303 15.28 -0.09 19.76
CA GLU A 303 14.71 -1.25 20.46
C GLU A 303 14.62 -2.50 19.59
N ASN A 304 14.62 -2.36 18.26
CA ASN A 304 14.68 -3.48 17.35
C ASN A 304 16.08 -4.09 17.25
N ASN A 305 17.15 -3.34 17.58
CA ASN A 305 18.51 -3.83 17.50
C ASN A 305 18.80 -4.85 18.61
N GLY A 306 19.54 -5.90 18.26
CA GLY A 306 19.89 -6.97 19.18
C GLY A 306 19.65 -8.35 18.61
N THR A 307 19.84 -9.35 19.44
CA THR A 307 19.55 -10.77 19.15
C THR A 307 18.13 -11.09 19.59
N TRP A 308 17.34 -11.59 18.65
CA TRP A 308 15.97 -12.03 18.86
C TRP A 308 15.89 -13.55 18.77
N ILE A 309 15.40 -14.18 19.83
CA ILE A 309 15.28 -15.63 19.95
C ILE A 309 13.82 -15.98 20.23
N TYR A 310 13.26 -16.93 19.49
CA TYR A 310 12.00 -17.57 19.82
C TYR A 310 12.27 -19.01 20.23
N THR A 311 11.89 -19.34 21.45
CA THR A 311 12.03 -20.69 22.01
C THR A 311 10.96 -20.92 23.08
N ASN A 312 10.48 -22.15 23.23
CA ASN A 312 9.48 -22.52 24.24
C ASN A 312 8.26 -21.58 24.30
N ASN A 313 7.75 -21.15 23.14
CA ASN A 313 6.64 -20.20 23.01
C ASN A 313 6.90 -18.80 23.60
N GLN A 314 8.16 -18.42 23.76
CA GLN A 314 8.56 -17.11 24.26
C GLN A 314 9.50 -16.41 23.29
N VAL A 315 9.36 -15.09 23.21
CA VAL A 315 10.30 -14.21 22.53
C VAL A 315 11.27 -13.66 23.54
N LEU A 316 12.57 -13.94 23.34
CA LEU A 316 13.66 -13.40 24.14
C LEU A 316 14.42 -12.36 23.30
N HIS A 317 14.84 -11.29 23.95
CA HIS A 317 15.63 -10.24 23.33
C HIS A 317 16.90 -9.98 24.15
N ASN A 318 18.04 -9.99 23.48
CA ASN A 318 19.33 -9.62 24.04
C ASN A 318 19.90 -8.44 23.20
N PRO A 319 20.24 -7.31 23.80
CA PRO A 319 20.77 -6.16 23.06
C PRO A 319 22.18 -6.39 22.44
N THR A 320 22.82 -7.52 22.74
CA THR A 320 24.11 -7.85 22.15
C THR A 320 23.99 -8.20 20.67
N ILE A 321 24.87 -7.65 19.86
CA ILE A 321 24.93 -7.84 18.39
C ILE A 321 26.30 -8.38 18.00
N THR A 322 26.34 -9.28 17.03
CA THR A 322 27.59 -9.77 16.41
C THR A 322 27.83 -9.11 15.04
N ALA A 323 28.99 -9.35 14.47
CA ALA A 323 29.38 -8.82 13.16
C ALA A 323 28.42 -9.24 12.03
N ASN A 324 27.75 -10.40 12.15
CA ASN A 324 26.85 -10.96 11.14
C ASN A 324 25.39 -10.47 11.23
N ALA A 325 25.09 -9.51 12.12
CA ALA A 325 23.75 -8.97 12.26
C ALA A 325 23.28 -8.27 10.98
N LEU A 326 21.98 -8.41 10.67
CA LEU A 326 21.34 -7.89 9.46
C LEU A 326 20.72 -6.51 9.73
N SER A 327 20.70 -5.64 8.73
CA SER A 327 19.81 -4.47 8.78
C SER A 327 18.33 -4.93 8.67
N PRO A 328 17.35 -4.13 9.12
CA PRO A 328 15.92 -4.49 8.98
C PRO A 328 15.50 -4.82 7.54
N ALA A 329 16.05 -4.10 6.55
CA ALA A 329 15.79 -4.36 5.14
C ALA A 329 16.36 -5.72 4.70
N ASN A 330 17.62 -6.00 5.02
CA ASN A 330 18.26 -7.28 4.66
C ASN A 330 17.61 -8.45 5.36
N PHE A 331 17.20 -8.29 6.61
CA PHE A 331 16.46 -9.33 7.32
C PHE A 331 15.15 -9.67 6.58
N LEU A 332 14.34 -8.66 6.23
CA LEU A 332 13.08 -8.86 5.52
C LEU A 332 13.27 -9.55 4.17
N THR A 333 14.25 -9.09 3.39
CA THR A 333 14.57 -9.67 2.08
C THR A 333 15.00 -11.14 2.20
N ASN A 334 15.77 -11.48 3.23
CA ASN A 334 16.23 -12.85 3.46
C ASN A 334 15.11 -13.75 4.02
N TYR A 335 14.26 -13.20 4.89
CA TYR A 335 13.18 -13.94 5.53
C TYR A 335 11.99 -14.22 4.59
N TRP A 336 11.64 -13.23 3.76
CA TRP A 336 10.53 -13.31 2.80
C TRP A 336 10.95 -12.95 1.36
N PRO A 337 11.85 -13.70 0.74
CA PRO A 337 12.45 -13.32 -0.55
C PRO A 337 11.44 -13.28 -1.72
N ASN A 338 10.27 -13.88 -1.57
CA ASN A 338 9.27 -14.00 -2.63
C ASN A 338 7.85 -13.67 -2.15
N LEU A 339 7.73 -12.76 -1.20
CA LEU A 339 6.44 -12.33 -0.69
C LEU A 339 5.65 -11.65 -1.81
N LYS A 340 4.46 -12.19 -2.12
CA LYS A 340 3.49 -11.53 -2.99
C LYS A 340 2.46 -10.86 -2.10
N ILE A 341 2.47 -9.54 -2.03
CA ILE A 341 1.40 -8.80 -1.39
C ILE A 341 0.49 -8.24 -2.48
N SER A 342 -0.78 -8.59 -2.41
CA SER A 342 -1.80 -7.94 -3.20
C SER A 342 -2.08 -6.57 -2.57
N VAL A 343 -1.49 -5.55 -3.14
CA VAL A 343 -1.82 -4.16 -2.86
C VAL A 343 -2.60 -3.68 -4.06
N ARG A 344 -3.89 -3.45 -3.86
CA ARG A 344 -4.77 -3.00 -4.91
C ARG A 344 -5.10 -1.55 -4.65
N ASN A 345 -4.89 -0.74 -5.66
CA ASN A 345 -5.44 0.61 -5.74
C ASN A 345 -5.23 1.46 -4.47
N LEU A 346 -4.01 1.48 -3.94
CA LEU A 346 -3.61 2.57 -3.08
C LEU A 346 -3.57 3.85 -3.93
N LEU A 347 -4.04 4.96 -3.38
CA LEU A 347 -4.20 6.28 -4.01
C LEU A 347 -2.83 6.93 -4.30
N ASP A 348 -1.97 6.32 -5.08
CA ASP A 348 -0.57 6.73 -5.11
C ASP A 348 0.09 6.74 -6.47
N GLU A 349 -0.65 6.67 -7.52
CA GLU A 349 -0.01 6.69 -8.83
C GLU A 349 -0.60 7.74 -9.76
#